data_7436f105fc391292889ebd590bd21c59
#
_entry.id   7436f105fc391292889ebd590bd21c59
#
_cell.length_a   1.000
_cell.length_b   1.000
_cell.length_c   1.000
_cell.angle_alpha   90.00
_cell.angle_beta   90.00
_cell.angle_gamma   90.00
#
_symmetry.space_group_name_H-M   'P 1'
#
loop_
_entity.id
_entity.type
_entity.pdbx_description
1 polymer ?
#
loop_
_entity_poly.entity_id
_entity_poly.type
_entity_poly.pdbx_seq_one_letter_code
_entity_poly.pdbx_strand_id
1 'polypeptide(L)'
;VVVKGGKERTITDKKGAFSLEVPANAILRCSYQGRESQEVLAADMTNNTHLSLSSKSREMNEQVFTVVEKMPSFPGGDAELLKYIATNIKYPKESQDNGEQGRVICSFIVGRDGSVNNPEVLRGVTPLLNEEAVRVINTMPRWNPGMQRGKAVAVKYTVPITFRLKSPV
;
A
#
# COMPACT_ATOMS: atom_id res chain seq x y z
N VAL A 1 17.51 -19.39 -14.99
CA VAL A 1 17.25 -18.65 -16.23
C VAL A 1 17.23 -19.62 -17.38
N VAL A 2 16.24 -19.52 -18.26
CA VAL A 2 16.03 -20.41 -19.41
C VAL A 2 15.74 -19.56 -20.65
N VAL A 3 16.24 -19.97 -21.82
CA VAL A 3 15.89 -19.34 -23.10
C VAL A 3 14.52 -19.85 -23.55
N LYS A 4 13.58 -18.95 -23.82
CA LYS A 4 12.26 -19.30 -24.33
C LYS A 4 12.36 -19.88 -25.74
N GLY A 5 11.93 -21.11 -25.90
CA GLY A 5 12.03 -21.84 -27.18
C GLY A 5 13.42 -22.43 -27.50
N GLY A 6 14.41 -22.25 -26.63
CA GLY A 6 15.76 -22.81 -26.73
C GLY A 6 16.00 -23.91 -25.70
N LYS A 7 17.16 -24.55 -25.82
CA LYS A 7 17.62 -25.56 -24.85
C LYS A 7 18.61 -24.98 -23.83
N GLU A 8 19.06 -23.76 -24.04
CA GLU A 8 20.05 -23.10 -23.20
C GLU A 8 19.41 -22.69 -21.87
N ARG A 9 20.11 -22.99 -20.78
CA ARG A 9 19.70 -22.65 -19.43
C ARG A 9 20.90 -22.43 -18.52
N THR A 10 20.76 -21.59 -17.53
CA THR A 10 21.76 -21.39 -16.49
C THR A 10 21.09 -21.23 -15.13
N ILE A 11 21.86 -21.36 -14.08
CA ILE A 11 21.42 -21.17 -12.69
C ILE A 11 22.20 -19.99 -12.14
N THR A 12 21.54 -19.16 -11.35
CA THR A 12 22.19 -18.07 -10.63
C THR A 12 23.07 -18.59 -9.50
N ASP A 13 24.17 -17.89 -9.23
CA ASP A 13 25.01 -18.16 -8.08
C ASP A 13 24.36 -17.68 -6.76
N LYS A 14 25.07 -17.82 -5.64
CA LYS A 14 24.59 -17.40 -4.30
C LYS A 14 24.29 -15.89 -4.21
N LYS A 15 24.84 -15.10 -5.10
CA LYS A 15 24.61 -13.64 -5.18
C LYS A 15 23.54 -13.26 -6.19
N GLY A 16 22.94 -14.27 -6.87
CA GLY A 16 21.94 -14.04 -7.90
C GLY A 16 22.50 -13.70 -9.28
N ALA A 17 23.82 -13.74 -9.47
CA ALA A 17 24.44 -13.48 -10.76
C ALA A 17 24.40 -14.71 -11.65
N PHE A 18 24.27 -14.51 -12.95
CA PHE A 18 24.33 -15.55 -13.96
C PHE A 18 25.03 -15.05 -15.23
N SER A 19 25.55 -15.99 -15.99
CA SER A 19 26.10 -15.75 -17.34
C SER A 19 25.52 -16.77 -18.29
N LEU A 20 25.09 -16.32 -19.45
CA LEU A 20 24.52 -17.17 -20.50
C LEU A 20 24.78 -16.54 -21.87
N GLU A 21 25.42 -17.27 -22.76
CA GLU A 21 25.67 -16.82 -24.13
C GLU A 21 24.44 -17.13 -24.98
N VAL A 22 23.77 -16.08 -25.47
CA VAL A 22 22.56 -16.19 -26.28
C VAL A 22 22.54 -15.09 -27.34
N PRO A 23 21.86 -15.30 -28.47
CA PRO A 23 21.67 -14.25 -29.46
C PRO A 23 20.88 -13.07 -28.87
N ALA A 24 21.13 -11.86 -29.37
CA ALA A 24 20.51 -10.64 -28.85
C ALA A 24 18.96 -10.64 -28.93
N ASN A 25 18.40 -11.40 -29.85
CA ASN A 25 16.94 -11.55 -30.00
C ASN A 25 16.33 -12.66 -29.14
N ALA A 26 17.13 -13.33 -28.30
CA ALA A 26 16.61 -14.36 -27.39
C ALA A 26 15.79 -13.76 -26.26
N ILE A 27 14.69 -14.43 -25.90
CA ILE A 27 13.90 -14.08 -24.74
C ILE A 27 14.34 -14.98 -23.57
N LEU A 28 14.80 -14.36 -22.51
CA LEU A 28 15.22 -15.04 -21.28
C LEU A 28 14.05 -15.09 -20.30
N ARG A 29 13.75 -16.27 -19.79
CA ARG A 29 12.79 -16.46 -18.72
C ARG A 29 13.52 -16.72 -17.41
N CYS A 30 13.41 -15.79 -16.48
CA CYS A 30 13.95 -15.88 -15.14
C CYS A 30 12.87 -16.38 -14.20
N SER A 31 13.13 -17.45 -13.47
CA SER A 31 12.18 -18.00 -12.49
C SER A 31 12.89 -18.40 -11.21
N TYR A 32 12.18 -18.30 -10.10
CA TYR A 32 12.63 -18.75 -8.80
C TYR A 32 11.45 -19.34 -8.01
N GLN A 33 11.72 -20.29 -7.15
CA GLN A 33 10.67 -20.93 -6.35
C GLN A 33 9.87 -19.92 -5.52
N GLY A 34 8.54 -19.94 -5.65
CA GLY A 34 7.64 -19.05 -4.92
C GLY A 34 7.56 -17.62 -5.47
N ARG A 35 8.16 -17.36 -6.65
CA ARG A 35 8.09 -16.06 -7.32
C ARG A 35 7.58 -16.18 -8.74
N GLU A 36 7.03 -15.10 -9.26
CA GLU A 36 6.62 -15.06 -10.67
C GLU A 36 7.83 -15.05 -11.59
N SER A 37 7.69 -15.73 -12.72
CA SER A 37 8.74 -15.72 -13.74
C SER A 37 8.64 -14.45 -14.57
N GLN A 38 9.78 -13.82 -14.81
CA GLN A 38 9.89 -12.63 -15.66
C GLN A 38 10.57 -12.99 -16.99
N GLU A 39 10.04 -12.45 -18.08
CA GLU A 39 10.64 -12.60 -19.41
C GLU A 39 11.30 -11.27 -19.82
N VAL A 40 12.53 -11.34 -20.28
CA VAL A 40 13.33 -10.19 -20.70
C VAL A 40 14.04 -10.50 -22.01
N LEU A 41 14.07 -9.53 -22.93
CA LEU A 41 14.84 -9.66 -24.15
C LEU A 41 16.35 -9.56 -23.86
N ALA A 42 17.15 -10.45 -24.39
CA ALA A 42 18.59 -10.46 -24.17
C ALA A 42 19.28 -9.16 -24.60
N ALA A 43 18.77 -8.50 -25.64
CA ALA A 43 19.27 -7.21 -26.13
C ALA A 43 19.09 -6.07 -25.11
N ASP A 44 18.10 -6.16 -24.20
CA ASP A 44 17.82 -5.17 -23.19
C ASP A 44 18.66 -5.37 -21.93
N MET A 45 19.46 -6.43 -21.88
CA MET A 45 20.30 -6.75 -20.75
C MET A 45 21.75 -6.24 -20.98
N THR A 46 22.18 -5.34 -20.15
CA THR A 46 23.56 -4.91 -20.05
C THR A 46 24.28 -5.67 -18.94
N ASN A 47 25.61 -5.58 -18.88
CA ASN A 47 26.43 -6.27 -17.87
C ASN A 47 26.05 -6.00 -16.40
N ASN A 48 25.17 -5.03 -16.14
CA ASN A 48 24.69 -4.67 -14.81
C ASN A 48 23.16 -4.66 -14.70
N THR A 49 22.44 -5.37 -15.56
CA THR A 49 20.99 -5.45 -15.47
C THR A 49 20.57 -6.20 -14.22
N HIS A 50 19.84 -5.55 -13.34
CA HIS A 50 19.28 -6.13 -12.13
C HIS A 50 17.82 -6.48 -12.36
N LEU A 51 17.48 -7.77 -12.29
CA LEU A 51 16.12 -8.27 -12.38
C LEU A 51 15.58 -8.55 -10.99
N SER A 52 14.48 -7.93 -10.64
CA SER A 52 13.79 -8.18 -9.38
C SER A 52 12.58 -9.07 -9.64
N LEU A 53 12.57 -10.26 -9.05
CA LEU A 53 11.44 -11.17 -9.12
C LEU A 53 10.49 -10.92 -7.95
N SER A 54 9.26 -10.57 -8.26
CA SER A 54 8.20 -10.35 -7.28
C SER A 54 7.76 -11.63 -6.60
N SER A 55 7.35 -11.56 -5.34
CA SER A 55 6.81 -12.75 -4.67
C SER A 55 5.40 -13.07 -5.17
N LYS A 56 5.21 -14.31 -5.60
CA LYS A 56 3.96 -14.81 -6.19
C LYS A 56 2.71 -14.65 -5.33
N SER A 57 2.87 -14.42 -4.05
CA SER A 57 1.77 -14.30 -3.10
C SER A 57 1.22 -12.88 -2.91
N ARG A 58 1.78 -11.86 -3.59
CA ARG A 58 1.40 -10.45 -3.40
C ARG A 58 1.07 -9.68 -4.67
N GLU A 59 1.27 -10.27 -5.83
CA GLU A 59 0.87 -9.69 -7.10
C GLU A 59 -0.28 -10.48 -7.75
N MET A 60 -1.32 -10.66 -7.05
CA MET A 60 -2.60 -10.35 -7.66
C MET A 60 -2.59 -8.83 -7.75
N ASN A 61 -2.54 -8.31 -8.95
CA ASN A 61 -2.70 -6.92 -9.30
C ASN A 61 -3.87 -6.36 -8.48
N GLU A 62 -3.61 -6.01 -7.22
CA GLU A 62 -4.63 -5.46 -6.35
C GLU A 62 -4.88 -4.05 -6.85
N GLN A 63 -5.70 -3.98 -7.87
CA GLN A 63 -6.16 -2.70 -8.37
C GLN A 63 -6.84 -1.98 -7.22
N VAL A 64 -6.25 -0.88 -6.79
CA VAL A 64 -6.84 -0.01 -5.78
C VAL A 64 -7.78 0.96 -6.48
N PHE A 65 -9.06 0.87 -6.13
CA PHE A 65 -10.08 1.76 -6.66
C PHE A 65 -10.20 3.02 -5.80
N THR A 66 -10.57 4.11 -6.40
CA THR A 66 -10.92 5.36 -5.70
C THR A 66 -12.43 5.55 -5.57
N VAL A 67 -13.17 5.00 -6.53
CA VAL A 67 -14.64 4.99 -6.54
C VAL A 67 -15.12 3.61 -6.99
N VAL A 68 -16.06 3.05 -6.25
CA VAL A 68 -16.67 1.74 -6.52
C VAL A 68 -18.18 1.81 -6.31
N GLU A 69 -18.90 0.79 -6.75
CA GLU A 69 -20.37 0.71 -6.60
C GLU A 69 -20.80 0.81 -5.13
N LYS A 70 -20.08 0.14 -4.23
CA LYS A 70 -20.27 0.23 -2.79
C LYS A 70 -18.96 0.62 -2.12
N MET A 71 -18.89 1.82 -1.58
CA MET A 71 -17.72 2.32 -0.86
C MET A 71 -17.51 1.55 0.44
N PRO A 72 -16.25 1.38 0.89
CA PRO A 72 -15.99 0.80 2.20
C PRO A 72 -16.61 1.66 3.30
N SER A 73 -16.98 1.04 4.39
CA SER A 73 -17.59 1.72 5.54
C SER A 73 -17.00 1.22 6.86
N PHE A 74 -16.92 2.14 7.81
CA PHE A 74 -16.55 1.79 9.17
C PHE A 74 -17.65 0.93 9.81
N PRO A 75 -17.33 -0.06 10.66
CA PRO A 75 -18.34 -0.81 11.40
C PRO A 75 -19.26 0.12 12.20
N GLY A 76 -20.54 0.08 11.91
CA GLY A 76 -21.52 1.00 12.50
C GLY A 76 -21.78 2.29 11.71
N GLY A 77 -21.03 2.53 10.62
CA GLY A 77 -21.19 3.68 9.73
C GLY A 77 -20.34 4.90 10.09
N ASP A 78 -20.57 6.00 9.39
CA ASP A 78 -19.75 7.22 9.51
C ASP A 78 -19.83 7.87 10.89
N ALA A 79 -20.99 7.79 11.55
CA ALA A 79 -21.15 8.32 12.90
C ALA A 79 -20.27 7.59 13.91
N GLU A 80 -20.16 6.27 13.81
CA GLU A 80 -19.26 5.48 14.64
C GLU A 80 -17.79 5.72 14.32
N LEU A 81 -17.47 5.99 13.06
CA LEU A 81 -16.12 6.39 12.65
C LEU A 81 -15.69 7.70 13.34
N LEU A 82 -16.55 8.72 13.30
CA LEU A 82 -16.27 10.01 13.94
C LEU A 82 -16.13 9.85 15.46
N LYS A 83 -17.00 9.05 16.07
CA LYS A 83 -16.93 8.72 17.49
C LYS A 83 -15.64 7.97 17.85
N TYR A 84 -15.25 7.00 17.04
CA TYR A 84 -14.01 6.25 17.22
C TYR A 84 -12.79 7.19 17.19
N ILE A 85 -12.72 8.06 16.20
CA ILE A 85 -11.64 9.04 16.08
C ILE A 85 -11.62 9.96 17.32
N ALA A 86 -12.77 10.53 17.68
CA ALA A 86 -12.87 11.42 18.84
C ALA A 86 -12.48 10.74 20.17
N THR A 87 -12.77 9.46 20.31
CA THR A 87 -12.47 8.70 21.53
C THR A 87 -11.00 8.26 21.60
N ASN A 88 -10.40 7.91 20.48
CA ASN A 88 -9.06 7.34 20.42
C ASN A 88 -7.96 8.37 20.15
N ILE A 89 -8.33 9.55 19.67
CA ILE A 89 -7.37 10.60 19.39
C ILE A 89 -6.79 11.15 20.71
N LYS A 90 -5.47 11.24 20.77
CA LYS A 90 -4.75 11.84 21.89
C LYS A 90 -4.12 13.14 21.39
N TYR A 91 -4.62 14.25 21.86
CA TYR A 91 -4.05 15.55 21.50
C TYR A 91 -2.65 15.65 22.11
N PRO A 92 -1.57 15.79 21.31
CA PRO A 92 -0.23 15.93 21.86
C PRO A 92 -0.15 17.15 22.78
N LYS A 93 0.41 16.97 23.97
CA LYS A 93 0.51 18.04 24.98
C LYS A 93 1.27 19.26 24.44
N GLU A 94 2.35 19.01 23.73
CA GLU A 94 3.14 20.05 23.09
C GLU A 94 2.34 20.85 22.07
N SER A 95 1.51 20.18 21.29
CA SER A 95 0.60 20.84 20.34
C SER A 95 -0.48 21.66 21.06
N GLN A 96 -0.97 21.19 22.21
CA GLN A 96 -1.90 21.96 23.04
C GLN A 96 -1.24 23.24 23.60
N ASP A 97 -0.02 23.11 24.11
CA ASP A 97 0.75 24.22 24.68
C ASP A 97 1.09 25.27 23.62
N ASN A 98 1.35 24.84 22.38
CA ASN A 98 1.64 25.71 21.25
C ASN A 98 0.36 26.28 20.58
N GLY A 99 -0.82 25.87 21.01
CA GLY A 99 -2.08 26.31 20.38
C GLY A 99 -2.30 25.74 18.97
N GLU A 100 -1.67 24.63 18.65
CA GLU A 100 -1.79 23.99 17.35
C GLU A 100 -3.15 23.32 17.17
N GLN A 101 -3.89 23.71 16.17
CA GLN A 101 -5.18 23.11 15.82
C GLN A 101 -5.40 23.17 14.31
N GLY A 102 -6.27 22.32 13.82
CA GLY A 102 -6.61 22.25 12.41
C GLY A 102 -7.12 20.89 12.00
N ARG A 103 -7.22 20.69 10.70
CA ARG A 103 -7.71 19.44 10.11
C ARG A 103 -6.59 18.75 9.35
N VAL A 104 -6.28 17.53 9.74
CA VAL A 104 -5.38 16.64 9.01
C VAL A 104 -6.21 15.76 8.08
N ILE A 105 -5.93 15.83 6.79
CA ILE A 105 -6.58 14.98 5.78
C ILE A 105 -5.68 13.81 5.49
N CYS A 106 -6.16 12.61 5.79
CA CYS A 106 -5.45 11.37 5.58
C CYS A 106 -6.17 10.48 4.58
N SER A 107 -5.40 9.68 3.88
CA SER A 107 -5.93 8.57 3.08
C SER A 107 -5.33 7.26 3.54
N PHE A 108 -6.04 6.20 3.31
CA PHE A 108 -5.60 4.83 3.56
C PHE A 108 -6.33 3.88 2.61
N ILE A 109 -5.83 2.66 2.52
CA ILE A 109 -6.44 1.63 1.68
C ILE A 109 -7.20 0.68 2.58
N VAL A 110 -8.50 0.52 2.31
CA VAL A 110 -9.32 -0.56 2.87
C VAL A 110 -9.20 -1.77 1.95
N GLY A 111 -8.50 -2.80 2.41
CA GLY A 111 -8.27 -4.02 1.66
C GLY A 111 -9.56 -4.84 1.46
N ARG A 112 -9.45 -5.90 0.69
CA ARG A 112 -10.57 -6.83 0.43
C ARG A 112 -11.10 -7.48 1.69
N ASP A 113 -10.25 -7.68 2.67
CA ASP A 113 -10.58 -8.23 3.99
C ASP A 113 -11.03 -7.18 4.99
N GLY A 114 -11.11 -5.91 4.57
CA GLY A 114 -11.45 -4.78 5.43
C GLY A 114 -10.28 -4.21 6.23
N SER A 115 -9.07 -4.75 6.09
CA SER A 115 -7.89 -4.22 6.78
C SER A 115 -7.51 -2.83 6.30
N VAL A 116 -7.06 -1.99 7.22
CA VAL A 116 -6.59 -0.63 6.92
C VAL A 116 -5.08 -0.67 6.67
N ASN A 117 -4.65 -0.20 5.49
CA ASN A 117 -3.27 -0.26 5.05
C ASN A 117 -2.82 1.09 4.47
N ASN A 118 -1.51 1.31 4.45
CA ASN A 118 -0.85 2.45 3.83
C ASN A 118 -1.47 3.81 4.20
N PRO A 119 -1.54 4.16 5.50
CA PRO A 119 -2.00 5.49 5.88
C PRO A 119 -1.03 6.56 5.38
N GLU A 120 -1.58 7.60 4.80
CA GLU A 120 -0.84 8.71 4.21
C GLU A 120 -1.50 10.04 4.58
N VAL A 121 -0.70 11.03 4.93
CA VAL A 121 -1.18 12.39 5.16
C VAL A 121 -1.18 13.14 3.83
N LEU A 122 -2.36 13.50 3.35
CA LEU A 122 -2.53 14.29 2.13
C LEU A 122 -2.38 15.78 2.40
N ARG A 123 -2.91 16.23 3.52
CA ARG A 123 -2.80 17.61 3.97
C ARG A 123 -2.62 17.62 5.49
N GLY A 124 -1.47 18.07 5.94
CA GLY A 124 -1.13 18.13 7.36
C GLY A 124 -1.28 19.52 7.97
N VAL A 125 -1.11 19.57 9.28
CA VAL A 125 -1.06 20.82 10.06
C VAL A 125 0.34 20.98 10.65
N THR A 126 0.71 20.08 11.56
CA THR A 126 2.04 20.02 12.16
C THR A 126 2.51 18.57 12.23
N PRO A 127 3.83 18.31 12.37
CA PRO A 127 4.33 16.94 12.47
C PRO A 127 3.67 16.13 13.59
N LEU A 128 3.47 16.72 14.76
CA LEU A 128 2.86 16.03 15.91
C LEU A 128 1.39 15.68 15.66
N LEU A 129 0.60 16.59 15.10
CA LEU A 129 -0.79 16.32 14.74
C LEU A 129 -0.89 15.29 13.60
N ASN A 130 0.01 15.36 12.63
CA ASN A 130 0.08 14.40 11.53
C ASN A 130 0.37 12.99 12.02
N GLU A 131 1.36 12.83 12.90
CA GLU A 131 1.70 11.53 13.50
C GLU A 131 0.54 10.95 14.30
N GLU A 132 -0.13 11.76 15.08
CA GLU A 132 -1.29 11.32 15.85
C GLU A 132 -2.45 10.86 14.96
N ALA A 133 -2.72 11.58 13.87
CA ALA A 133 -3.72 11.18 12.90
C ALA A 133 -3.41 9.80 12.27
N VAL A 134 -2.17 9.58 11.87
CA VAL A 134 -1.70 8.27 11.34
C VAL A 134 -1.81 7.18 12.40
N ARG A 135 -1.44 7.47 13.64
CA ARG A 135 -1.56 6.51 14.74
C ARG A 135 -3.01 6.04 14.94
N VAL A 136 -3.96 6.95 14.95
CA VAL A 136 -5.39 6.62 15.07
C VAL A 136 -5.86 5.73 13.92
N ILE A 137 -5.46 6.04 12.70
CA ILE A 137 -5.79 5.22 11.53
C ILE A 137 -5.24 3.80 11.69
N ASN A 138 -4.00 3.65 12.14
CA ASN A 138 -3.37 2.34 12.35
C ASN A 138 -4.05 1.50 13.45
N THR A 139 -4.78 2.12 14.36
CA THR A 139 -5.50 1.42 15.43
C THR A 139 -6.93 1.04 15.06
N MET A 140 -7.41 1.46 13.91
CA MET A 140 -8.78 1.18 13.48
C MET A 140 -9.05 -0.33 13.34
N PRO A 141 -10.27 -0.78 13.69
CA PRO A 141 -10.68 -2.15 13.45
C PRO A 141 -10.88 -2.41 11.93
N ARG A 142 -11.18 -3.64 11.57
CA ARG A 142 -11.51 -3.98 10.20
C ARG A 142 -12.78 -3.26 9.75
N TRP A 143 -12.72 -2.73 8.55
CA TRP A 143 -13.83 -2.09 7.88
C TRP A 143 -14.67 -3.09 7.09
N ASN A 144 -15.87 -2.68 6.72
CA ASN A 144 -16.61 -3.36 5.67
C ASN A 144 -15.96 -3.00 4.33
N PRO A 145 -15.46 -3.97 3.56
CA PRO A 145 -14.73 -3.66 2.33
C PRO A 145 -15.63 -3.03 1.27
N GLY A 146 -15.04 -2.27 0.36
CA GLY A 146 -15.71 -1.81 -0.84
C GLY A 146 -16.07 -2.98 -1.76
N MET A 147 -17.14 -2.82 -2.53
CA MET A 147 -17.64 -3.83 -3.44
C MET A 147 -17.74 -3.29 -4.86
N GLN A 148 -17.30 -4.09 -5.82
CA GLN A 148 -17.40 -3.83 -7.23
C GLN A 148 -17.83 -5.11 -7.94
N ARG A 149 -18.94 -5.04 -8.67
CA ARG A 149 -19.53 -6.20 -9.37
C ARG A 149 -19.73 -7.42 -8.45
N GLY A 150 -20.20 -7.19 -7.21
CA GLY A 150 -20.43 -8.25 -6.22
C GLY A 150 -19.17 -8.84 -5.59
N LYS A 151 -18.00 -8.27 -5.84
CA LYS A 151 -16.72 -8.71 -5.27
C LYS A 151 -16.12 -7.65 -4.37
N ALA A 152 -15.52 -8.08 -3.25
CA ALA A 152 -14.74 -7.20 -2.39
C ALA A 152 -13.48 -6.74 -3.14
N VAL A 153 -13.21 -5.45 -3.05
CA VAL A 153 -12.04 -4.81 -3.71
C VAL A 153 -11.33 -3.86 -2.74
N ALA A 154 -10.04 -3.65 -2.98
CA ALA A 154 -9.28 -2.65 -2.25
C ALA A 154 -9.68 -1.25 -2.73
N VAL A 155 -9.96 -0.36 -1.78
CA VAL A 155 -10.41 1.02 -2.08
C VAL A 155 -9.60 2.02 -1.26
N LYS A 156 -9.15 3.08 -1.90
CA LYS A 156 -8.53 4.22 -1.24
C LYS A 156 -9.63 5.09 -0.63
N TYR A 157 -9.58 5.26 0.68
CA TYR A 157 -10.52 6.07 1.44
C TYR A 157 -9.81 7.28 2.04
N THR A 158 -10.48 8.42 2.05
CA THR A 158 -9.95 9.66 2.61
C THR A 158 -10.80 10.11 3.78
N VAL A 159 -10.16 10.45 4.90
CA VAL A 159 -10.84 10.88 6.12
C VAL A 159 -10.21 12.16 6.66
N PRO A 160 -11.02 13.16 7.05
CA PRO A 160 -10.54 14.32 7.79
C PRO A 160 -10.48 14.00 9.29
N ILE A 161 -9.37 14.32 9.94
CA ILE A 161 -9.20 14.25 11.39
C ILE A 161 -9.03 15.64 11.92
N THR A 162 -9.98 16.12 12.71
CA THR A 162 -10.03 17.49 13.22
C THR A 162 -9.46 17.56 14.63
N PHE A 163 -8.48 18.43 14.82
CA PHE A 163 -7.92 18.78 16.10
C PHE A 163 -8.42 20.16 16.51
N ARG A 164 -9.15 20.22 17.61
CA ARG A 164 -9.64 21.46 18.20
C ARG A 164 -9.25 21.55 19.66
N LEU A 165 -8.71 22.67 20.04
CA LEU A 165 -8.50 22.99 21.43
C LEU A 165 -9.85 23.35 22.07
N LYS A 166 -10.11 22.78 23.25
CA LYS A 166 -11.26 23.20 24.05
C LYS A 166 -11.00 24.62 24.57
N SER A 167 -11.89 25.53 24.27
CA SER A 167 -11.82 26.86 24.89
C SER A 167 -11.90 26.69 26.41
N PRO A 168 -11.05 27.38 27.18
CA PRO A 168 -11.22 27.42 28.62
C PRO A 168 -12.56 28.13 28.90
N VAL A 169 -13.40 27.45 29.66
CA VAL A 169 -14.67 28.00 30.15
C VAL A 169 -14.40 28.89 31.38
#